data_f52ddb934049a6bfbbdc4873ad2f0319
#
_entry.id   f52ddb934049a6bfbbdc4873ad2f0319
#
_cell.length_a   1.000
_cell.length_b   1.000
_cell.length_c   1.000
_cell.angle_alpha   90.00
_cell.angle_beta   90.00
_cell.angle_gamma   90.00
#
_symmetry.space_group_name_H-M   'P 1'
#
loop_
_entity.id
_entity.type
_entity.pdbx_description
1 polymer ?
#
loop_
_entity_poly.entity_id
_entity_poly.type
_entity_poly.pdbx_seq_one_letter_code
_entity_poly.pdbx_strand_id
1 'polypeptide(L)'
;MRDKNHNILFDPIKLGPVKSKNRFYQVPHCSGMGWARPKTLAAMRGIKAEGGWGVVCTEYCSVHPSSDDGPYPYARLWDKDDIKSHLLTTNKIHEHNALAGVELWLGGNFVGNLDSRIPPIGLMSRPITNIDVYHPIQSRKMDKSDIKDIIDWQKAAALRAVEAEFDIVYVYATHGYLISEFLNSETNNRSDEYGGSLKNRVRIIQELVNATKEAVKDKCAVAVRFAVDLNDPETYDAFSILSESPDFWDLTVPDYEIEMGASRFVKEGSLQESIAKAKQITSKPIVAVGRFTSPDTMANVIKKNIQDLVGA
;
A
#
# COMPACT_ATOMS: atom_id res chain seq x y z
N MET A 1 -19.49 -10.69 -27.94
CA MET A 1 -18.37 -9.93 -28.55
C MET A 1 -18.07 -8.74 -27.64
N ARG A 2 -16.82 -8.45 -27.31
CA ARG A 2 -16.46 -7.31 -26.43
C ARG A 2 -16.76 -5.98 -27.14
N ASP A 3 -17.32 -5.00 -26.42
CA ASP A 3 -17.51 -3.65 -26.93
C ASP A 3 -16.14 -3.00 -27.20
N LYS A 4 -15.96 -2.45 -28.41
CA LYS A 4 -14.72 -1.78 -28.82
C LYS A 4 -14.40 -0.56 -27.94
N ASN A 5 -15.41 0.07 -27.37
CA ASN A 5 -15.25 1.20 -26.44
C ASN A 5 -14.47 0.84 -25.18
N HIS A 6 -14.46 -0.42 -24.79
CA HIS A 6 -13.77 -0.93 -23.60
C HIS A 6 -12.37 -1.50 -23.90
N ASN A 7 -11.91 -1.46 -25.17
CA ASN A 7 -10.61 -2.05 -25.53
C ASN A 7 -9.45 -1.49 -24.70
N ILE A 8 -9.48 -0.20 -24.39
CA ILE A 8 -8.45 0.47 -23.58
C ILE A 8 -8.19 -0.20 -22.21
N LEU A 9 -9.21 -0.84 -21.63
CA LEU A 9 -9.09 -1.57 -20.35
C LEU A 9 -8.20 -2.80 -20.46
N PHE A 10 -8.00 -3.30 -21.68
CA PHE A 10 -7.19 -4.49 -21.96
C PHE A 10 -5.83 -4.17 -22.56
N ASP A 11 -5.52 -2.88 -22.73
CA ASP A 11 -4.20 -2.47 -23.19
C ASP A 11 -3.18 -2.67 -22.05
N PRO A 12 -2.02 -3.25 -22.38
CA PRO A 12 -0.98 -3.44 -21.39
C PRO A 12 -0.39 -2.10 -20.94
N ILE A 13 0.16 -2.07 -19.73
CA ILE A 13 0.83 -0.89 -19.17
C ILE A 13 2.13 -1.26 -18.48
N LYS A 14 3.14 -0.41 -18.65
CA LYS A 14 4.42 -0.53 -17.96
C LYS A 14 4.35 0.12 -16.58
N LEU A 15 4.80 -0.60 -15.55
CA LEU A 15 4.91 -0.16 -14.15
C LEU A 15 6.37 -0.37 -13.73
N GLY A 16 7.18 0.69 -13.74
CA GLY A 16 8.62 0.54 -13.52
C GLY A 16 9.25 -0.52 -14.46
N PRO A 17 9.90 -1.55 -13.94
CA PRO A 17 10.51 -2.62 -14.72
C PRO A 17 9.53 -3.67 -15.25
N VAL A 18 8.32 -3.78 -14.66
CA VAL A 18 7.34 -4.81 -15.01
C VAL A 18 6.23 -4.30 -15.93
N LYS A 19 5.45 -5.21 -16.51
CA LYS A 19 4.38 -4.87 -17.45
C LYS A 19 3.11 -5.65 -17.13
N SER A 20 2.05 -4.94 -16.74
CA SER A 20 0.72 -5.53 -16.59
C SER A 20 0.08 -5.82 -17.95
N LYS A 21 -0.61 -6.97 -18.05
CA LYS A 21 -1.28 -7.40 -19.30
C LYS A 21 -2.52 -6.57 -19.65
N ASN A 22 -3.08 -5.81 -18.68
CA ASN A 22 -4.28 -4.98 -18.85
C ASN A 22 -4.31 -3.89 -17.76
N ARG A 23 -5.43 -3.15 -17.67
CA ARG A 23 -5.61 -2.02 -16.75
C ARG A 23 -6.36 -2.40 -15.46
N PHE A 24 -6.68 -3.67 -15.22
CA PHE A 24 -7.36 -4.10 -14.01
C PHE A 24 -6.37 -4.44 -12.90
N TYR A 25 -6.52 -3.77 -11.77
CA TYR A 25 -5.60 -3.85 -10.65
C TYR A 25 -6.36 -4.15 -9.35
N GLN A 26 -6.19 -5.36 -8.82
CA GLN A 26 -6.69 -5.67 -7.49
C GLN A 26 -5.72 -5.12 -6.46
N VAL A 27 -6.12 -4.01 -5.84
CA VAL A 27 -5.30 -3.31 -4.85
C VAL A 27 -5.14 -4.14 -3.56
N PRO A 28 -4.12 -3.86 -2.73
CA PRO A 28 -3.98 -4.52 -1.44
C PRO A 28 -5.25 -4.38 -0.60
N HIS A 29 -5.74 -5.50 -0.06
CA HIS A 29 -6.82 -5.49 0.92
C HIS A 29 -6.72 -6.68 1.87
N CYS A 30 -7.06 -6.45 3.13
CA CYS A 30 -7.06 -7.48 4.15
C CYS A 30 -8.16 -8.51 3.89
N SER A 31 -7.79 -9.79 3.96
CA SER A 31 -8.71 -10.92 3.76
C SER A 31 -8.97 -11.69 5.05
N GLY A 32 -8.23 -11.40 6.12
CA GLY A 32 -8.27 -12.17 7.36
C GLY A 32 -7.73 -13.60 7.23
N MET A 33 -6.92 -13.87 6.20
CA MET A 33 -6.31 -15.19 5.97
C MET A 33 -4.83 -15.20 6.31
N GLY A 34 -4.11 -14.16 5.94
CA GLY A 34 -2.72 -13.87 6.27
C GLY A 34 -1.81 -15.07 6.34
N TRP A 35 -0.88 -15.03 7.27
CA TRP A 35 0.06 -16.11 7.56
C TRP A 35 -0.61 -17.37 8.12
N ALA A 36 -1.78 -17.25 8.74
CA ALA A 36 -2.47 -18.36 9.41
C ALA A 36 -3.15 -19.32 8.41
N ARG A 37 -3.51 -18.84 7.21
CA ARG A 37 -4.21 -19.64 6.19
C ARG A 37 -3.63 -19.42 4.79
N PRO A 38 -2.31 -19.66 4.58
CA PRO A 38 -1.63 -19.26 3.35
C PRO A 38 -2.15 -19.98 2.10
N LYS A 39 -2.58 -21.24 2.21
CA LYS A 39 -3.18 -21.99 1.09
C LYS A 39 -4.53 -21.41 0.66
N THR A 40 -5.35 -20.97 1.63
CA THR A 40 -6.65 -20.35 1.35
C THR A 40 -6.45 -18.98 0.71
N LEU A 41 -5.50 -18.19 1.22
CA LEU A 41 -5.11 -16.91 0.63
C LEU A 41 -4.64 -17.09 -0.81
N ALA A 42 -3.74 -18.04 -1.05
CA ALA A 42 -3.24 -18.35 -2.38
C ALA A 42 -4.36 -18.73 -3.36
N ALA A 43 -5.28 -19.60 -2.94
CA ALA A 43 -6.43 -19.99 -3.77
C ALA A 43 -7.34 -18.79 -4.09
N MET A 44 -7.65 -17.95 -3.09
CA MET A 44 -8.49 -16.75 -3.30
C MET A 44 -7.83 -15.75 -4.26
N ARG A 45 -6.52 -15.51 -4.13
CA ARG A 45 -5.81 -14.59 -5.03
C ARG A 45 -5.65 -15.20 -6.44
N GLY A 46 -5.43 -16.51 -6.53
CA GLY A 46 -5.39 -17.25 -7.79
C GLY A 46 -6.68 -17.14 -8.59
N ILE A 47 -7.86 -17.29 -7.96
CA ILE A 47 -9.17 -17.12 -8.61
C ILE A 47 -9.33 -15.71 -9.21
N LYS A 48 -8.82 -14.68 -8.53
CA LYS A 48 -8.84 -13.31 -9.08
C LYS A 48 -7.96 -13.20 -10.34
N ALA A 49 -6.75 -13.77 -10.30
CA ALA A 49 -5.86 -13.81 -11.46
C ALA A 49 -6.47 -14.61 -12.63
N GLU A 50 -7.11 -15.77 -12.36
CA GLU A 50 -7.87 -16.56 -13.31
C GLU A 50 -9.02 -15.74 -13.93
N GLY A 51 -9.72 -14.95 -13.13
CA GLY A 51 -10.78 -14.03 -13.57
C GLY A 51 -10.31 -12.89 -14.47
N GLY A 52 -8.99 -12.76 -14.74
CA GLY A 52 -8.43 -11.85 -15.73
C GLY A 52 -7.76 -10.59 -15.18
N TRP A 53 -7.63 -10.43 -13.89
CA TRP A 53 -6.88 -9.29 -13.31
C TRP A 53 -5.44 -9.25 -13.83
N GLY A 54 -4.97 -8.05 -14.17
CA GLY A 54 -3.58 -7.83 -14.61
C GLY A 54 -2.60 -7.82 -13.46
N VAL A 55 -3.03 -7.30 -12.31
CA VAL A 55 -2.28 -7.31 -11.06
C VAL A 55 -3.19 -7.80 -9.95
N VAL A 56 -2.65 -8.64 -9.06
CA VAL A 56 -3.33 -9.12 -7.86
C VAL A 56 -2.41 -8.92 -6.66
N CYS A 57 -2.81 -8.06 -5.73
CA CYS A 57 -2.05 -7.82 -4.52
C CYS A 57 -2.50 -8.72 -3.36
N THR A 58 -1.61 -8.93 -2.41
CA THR A 58 -1.92 -9.54 -1.12
C THR A 58 -2.60 -8.51 -0.20
N GLU A 59 -2.64 -8.78 1.10
CA GLU A 59 -3.05 -7.83 2.14
C GLU A 59 -1.83 -7.05 2.67
N TYR A 60 -2.06 -6.10 3.60
CA TYR A 60 -0.95 -5.47 4.31
C TYR A 60 -0.08 -6.55 4.95
N CYS A 61 1.23 -6.37 4.83
CA CYS A 61 2.23 -7.35 5.22
C CYS A 61 3.20 -6.73 6.21
N SER A 62 3.13 -7.15 7.47
CA SER A 62 4.03 -6.69 8.51
C SER A 62 5.48 -7.06 8.19
N VAL A 63 6.37 -6.09 8.31
CA VAL A 63 7.80 -6.25 7.98
C VAL A 63 8.67 -6.65 9.18
N HIS A 64 8.15 -6.49 10.42
CA HIS A 64 8.89 -6.75 11.65
C HIS A 64 7.94 -7.08 12.83
N PRO A 65 8.34 -7.92 13.79
CA PRO A 65 7.52 -8.25 14.98
C PRO A 65 7.09 -7.07 15.85
N SER A 66 7.75 -5.90 15.75
CA SER A 66 7.29 -4.66 16.40
C SER A 66 6.02 -4.05 15.76
N SER A 67 5.53 -4.67 14.71
CA SER A 67 4.30 -4.31 14.01
C SER A 67 3.39 -5.55 13.91
N ASP A 68 3.15 -6.19 15.03
CA ASP A 68 2.35 -7.38 15.20
C ASP A 68 0.89 -7.01 15.40
N ASP A 69 0.01 -7.42 14.49
CA ASP A 69 -1.44 -7.17 14.54
C ASP A 69 -2.22 -8.37 15.14
N GLY A 70 -1.52 -9.28 15.83
CA GLY A 70 -2.18 -10.36 16.56
C GLY A 70 -3.24 -9.84 17.56
N PRO A 71 -4.37 -10.56 17.72
CA PRO A 71 -4.61 -11.94 17.25
C PRO A 71 -5.22 -12.03 15.84
N TYR A 72 -5.32 -10.94 15.09
CA TYR A 72 -5.88 -10.98 13.73
C TYR A 72 -4.93 -11.68 12.76
N PRO A 73 -5.44 -12.53 11.85
CA PRO A 73 -4.63 -13.08 10.78
C PRO A 73 -4.31 -11.99 9.75
N TYR A 74 -3.06 -11.61 9.65
CA TYR A 74 -2.51 -10.64 8.70
C TYR A 74 -1.32 -11.28 7.98
N ALA A 75 -0.87 -10.70 6.87
CA ALA A 75 0.35 -11.15 6.21
C ALA A 75 1.58 -10.66 6.99
N ARG A 76 2.64 -11.43 6.97
CA ARG A 76 3.92 -11.05 7.54
C ARG A 76 5.07 -11.53 6.66
N LEU A 77 6.17 -10.79 6.70
CA LEU A 77 7.39 -11.10 5.96
C LEU A 77 8.59 -10.74 6.85
N TRP A 78 8.60 -11.28 8.09
CA TRP A 78 9.56 -10.97 9.13
C TRP A 78 10.92 -11.65 8.90
N ASP A 79 10.88 -12.85 8.38
CA ASP A 79 12.06 -13.68 8.15
C ASP A 79 11.92 -14.58 6.90
N LYS A 80 12.90 -15.46 6.68
CA LYS A 80 12.91 -16.35 5.51
C LYS A 80 11.87 -17.48 5.57
N ASP A 81 11.37 -17.81 6.73
CA ASP A 81 10.35 -18.85 6.86
C ASP A 81 9.00 -18.39 6.31
N ASP A 82 8.73 -17.10 6.34
CA ASP A 82 7.51 -16.50 5.78
C ASP A 82 7.48 -16.57 4.24
N ILE A 83 8.63 -16.60 3.57
CA ILE A 83 8.75 -16.68 2.10
C ILE A 83 7.95 -17.85 1.52
N LYS A 84 7.97 -19.00 2.17
CA LYS A 84 7.25 -20.22 1.72
C LYS A 84 5.74 -19.98 1.55
N SER A 85 5.16 -19.23 2.48
CA SER A 85 3.73 -18.89 2.46
C SER A 85 3.39 -17.96 1.30
N HIS A 86 4.26 -17.00 1.02
CA HIS A 86 4.08 -16.06 -0.09
C HIS A 86 4.28 -16.72 -1.45
N LEU A 87 5.24 -17.64 -1.59
CA LEU A 87 5.43 -18.41 -2.83
C LEU A 87 4.18 -19.20 -3.25
N LEU A 88 3.36 -19.66 -2.30
CA LEU A 88 2.07 -20.28 -2.64
C LEU A 88 1.15 -19.29 -3.38
N THR A 89 1.17 -18.03 -2.96
CA THR A 89 0.30 -16.97 -3.51
C THR A 89 0.84 -16.46 -4.84
N THR A 90 2.14 -16.14 -4.92
CA THR A 90 2.74 -15.63 -6.16
C THR A 90 2.66 -16.67 -7.30
N ASN A 91 2.95 -17.94 -7.01
CA ASN A 91 2.79 -19.01 -7.98
C ASN A 91 1.35 -19.10 -8.52
N LYS A 92 0.34 -19.03 -7.62
CA LYS A 92 -1.08 -19.08 -8.05
C LYS A 92 -1.48 -17.89 -8.90
N ILE A 93 -0.93 -16.73 -8.65
CA ILE A 93 -1.17 -15.52 -9.46
C ILE A 93 -0.48 -15.66 -10.82
N HIS A 94 0.77 -16.10 -10.84
CA HIS A 94 1.59 -16.25 -12.05
C HIS A 94 1.07 -17.35 -12.99
N GLU A 95 0.39 -18.40 -12.49
CA GLU A 95 -0.29 -19.42 -13.32
C GLU A 95 -1.21 -18.78 -14.38
N HIS A 96 -1.70 -17.55 -14.13
CA HIS A 96 -2.63 -16.83 -15.01
C HIS A 96 -2.00 -15.58 -15.65
N ASN A 97 -0.69 -15.47 -15.71
CA ASN A 97 0.05 -14.33 -16.27
C ASN A 97 -0.39 -12.97 -15.66
N ALA A 98 -0.74 -12.94 -14.38
CA ALA A 98 -0.96 -11.74 -13.61
C ALA A 98 0.28 -11.41 -12.79
N LEU A 99 0.50 -10.12 -12.49
CA LEU A 99 1.56 -9.67 -11.59
C LEU A 99 1.09 -9.80 -10.14
N ALA A 100 2.01 -10.18 -9.25
CA ALA A 100 1.78 -10.27 -7.81
C ALA A 100 2.34 -9.06 -7.07
N GLY A 101 1.53 -8.43 -6.21
CA GLY A 101 1.95 -7.29 -5.39
C GLY A 101 1.90 -7.57 -3.89
N VAL A 102 2.83 -6.99 -3.12
CA VAL A 102 2.86 -7.06 -1.65
C VAL A 102 2.98 -5.68 -1.04
N GLU A 103 2.12 -5.38 -0.06
CA GLU A 103 2.09 -4.11 0.65
C GLU A 103 2.85 -4.23 1.97
N LEU A 104 4.06 -3.68 2.03
CA LEU A 104 4.90 -3.70 3.22
C LEU A 104 4.43 -2.64 4.22
N TRP A 105 4.16 -3.05 5.45
CA TRP A 105 3.40 -2.27 6.41
C TRP A 105 4.03 -2.24 7.81
N LEU A 106 3.82 -1.12 8.48
CA LEU A 106 4.17 -0.87 9.88
C LEU A 106 2.99 -0.18 10.57
N GLY A 107 2.42 -0.82 11.59
CA GLY A 107 1.17 -0.38 12.22
C GLY A 107 1.32 0.82 13.16
N GLY A 108 2.48 1.02 13.76
CA GLY A 108 2.68 2.13 14.68
C GLY A 108 1.78 2.06 15.91
N ASN A 109 1.05 3.13 16.17
CA ASN A 109 0.10 3.22 17.29
C ASN A 109 -1.19 2.41 17.10
N PHE A 110 -1.38 1.75 15.97
CA PHE A 110 -2.57 0.93 15.69
C PHE A 110 -2.43 -0.52 16.14
N VAL A 111 -1.24 -0.98 16.50
CA VAL A 111 -1.00 -2.38 16.87
C VAL A 111 -0.72 -2.53 18.35
N GLY A 112 -1.24 -3.60 18.92
CA GLY A 112 -1.01 -3.94 20.34
C GLY A 112 0.17 -4.87 20.56
N ASN A 113 0.72 -5.47 19.50
CA ASN A 113 1.81 -6.45 19.54
C ASN A 113 1.54 -7.56 20.58
N LEU A 114 0.33 -8.13 20.53
CA LEU A 114 -0.13 -9.06 21.57
C LEU A 114 0.57 -10.42 21.52
N ASP A 115 1.02 -10.84 20.34
CA ASP A 115 1.73 -12.10 20.16
C ASP A 115 3.24 -11.94 20.43
N SER A 116 3.85 -10.92 19.83
CA SER A 116 5.29 -10.65 19.97
C SER A 116 5.68 -10.07 21.32
N ARG A 117 4.76 -9.37 22.00
CA ARG A 117 4.98 -8.64 23.27
C ARG A 117 6.06 -7.56 23.21
N ILE A 118 6.44 -7.15 22.01
CA ILE A 118 7.37 -6.03 21.80
C ILE A 118 6.57 -4.72 21.97
N PRO A 119 7.04 -3.71 22.72
CA PRO A 119 6.35 -2.43 22.80
C PRO A 119 6.16 -1.81 21.42
N PRO A 120 4.93 -1.41 21.05
CA PRO A 120 4.70 -0.69 19.80
C PRO A 120 5.52 0.59 19.76
N ILE A 121 5.93 1.00 18.57
CA ILE A 121 6.69 2.24 18.36
C ILE A 121 5.82 3.26 17.61
N GLY A 122 5.89 4.52 17.99
CA GLY A 122 5.15 5.62 17.38
C GLY A 122 5.91 6.93 17.46
N LEU A 123 5.39 7.99 16.88
CA LEU A 123 6.02 9.32 16.96
C LEU A 123 6.02 9.88 18.37
N MET A 124 5.06 9.47 19.19
CA MET A 124 4.96 9.85 20.60
C MET A 124 4.57 8.63 21.46
N SER A 125 4.87 8.70 22.75
CA SER A 125 4.36 7.71 23.71
C SER A 125 2.92 8.05 24.03
N ARG A 126 1.99 7.18 23.63
CA ARG A 126 0.55 7.34 23.87
C ARG A 126 -0.14 5.98 23.95
N PRO A 127 -1.31 5.91 24.58
CA PRO A 127 -2.13 4.69 24.54
C PRO A 127 -2.41 4.28 23.08
N ILE A 128 -2.44 2.97 22.83
CA ILE A 128 -2.86 2.42 21.56
C ILE A 128 -4.32 2.76 21.32
N THR A 129 -4.64 3.21 20.11
CA THR A 129 -5.98 3.69 19.75
C THR A 129 -6.86 2.63 19.09
N ASN A 130 -6.31 1.45 18.78
CA ASN A 130 -7.08 0.37 18.20
C ASN A 130 -8.17 -0.08 19.20
N ILE A 131 -9.41 0.03 18.78
CA ILE A 131 -10.60 -0.30 19.59
C ILE A 131 -10.67 -1.77 20.02
N ASP A 132 -9.97 -2.62 19.32
CA ASP A 132 -9.97 -4.06 19.59
C ASP A 132 -8.92 -4.49 20.64
N VAL A 133 -8.15 -3.54 21.15
CA VAL A 133 -7.16 -3.79 22.19
C VAL A 133 -7.71 -3.40 23.56
N TYR A 134 -8.18 -4.38 24.32
CA TYR A 134 -8.72 -4.19 25.67
C TYR A 134 -7.66 -4.01 26.76
N HIS A 135 -6.38 -3.98 26.41
CA HIS A 135 -5.29 -3.85 27.36
C HIS A 135 -4.68 -2.45 27.30
N PRO A 136 -4.27 -1.89 28.45
CA PRO A 136 -3.62 -0.58 28.50
C PRO A 136 -2.20 -0.65 27.96
N ILE A 137 -2.08 -0.84 26.65
CA ILE A 137 -0.79 -0.84 25.93
C ILE A 137 -0.47 0.58 25.53
N GLN A 138 0.79 0.95 25.72
CA GLN A 138 1.31 2.26 25.35
C GLN A 138 2.45 2.09 24.34
N SER A 139 2.41 2.89 23.28
CA SER A 139 3.54 2.97 22.37
C SER A 139 4.73 3.66 23.00
N ARG A 140 5.91 3.26 22.61
CA ARG A 140 7.17 3.94 22.92
C ARG A 140 7.46 4.98 21.82
N LYS A 141 7.82 6.21 22.25
CA LYS A 141 8.28 7.23 21.32
C LYS A 141 9.57 6.76 20.63
N MET A 142 9.60 6.84 19.31
CA MET A 142 10.79 6.48 18.52
C MET A 142 11.86 7.58 18.56
N ASP A 143 13.10 7.15 18.54
CA ASP A 143 14.27 7.99 18.30
C ASP A 143 14.78 7.86 16.84
N LYS A 144 15.99 8.38 16.57
CA LYS A 144 16.59 8.29 15.24
C LYS A 144 17.11 6.89 14.91
N SER A 145 17.49 6.10 15.90
CA SER A 145 17.91 4.71 15.65
C SER A 145 16.73 3.86 15.21
N ASP A 146 15.54 4.09 15.79
CA ASP A 146 14.31 3.42 15.35
C ASP A 146 13.97 3.73 13.89
N ILE A 147 14.16 4.98 13.44
CA ILE A 147 13.92 5.35 12.03
C ILE A 147 14.88 4.60 11.10
N LYS A 148 16.14 4.48 11.50
CA LYS A 148 17.12 3.70 10.75
C LYS A 148 16.71 2.23 10.70
N ASP A 149 16.28 1.66 11.83
CA ASP A 149 15.81 0.28 11.91
C ASP A 149 14.58 0.04 11.01
N ILE A 150 13.63 0.99 10.97
CA ILE A 150 12.46 0.94 10.07
C ILE A 150 12.88 0.87 8.60
N ILE A 151 13.87 1.66 8.19
CA ILE A 151 14.39 1.64 6.82
C ILE A 151 15.08 0.30 6.53
N ASP A 152 15.86 -0.22 7.47
CA ASP A 152 16.55 -1.50 7.34
C ASP A 152 15.54 -2.67 7.31
N TRP A 153 14.45 -2.65 8.10
CA TRP A 153 13.38 -3.64 8.05
C TRP A 153 12.63 -3.63 6.72
N GLN A 154 12.29 -2.43 6.22
CA GLN A 154 11.66 -2.27 4.91
C GLN A 154 12.54 -2.86 3.81
N LYS A 155 13.84 -2.54 3.80
CA LYS A 155 14.82 -3.05 2.84
C LYS A 155 14.94 -4.58 2.93
N ALA A 156 15.02 -5.13 4.13
CA ALA A 156 15.10 -6.57 4.35
C ALA A 156 13.82 -7.30 3.91
N ALA A 157 12.63 -6.73 4.19
CA ALA A 157 11.35 -7.27 3.73
C ALA A 157 11.23 -7.20 2.20
N ALA A 158 11.69 -6.11 1.57
CA ALA A 158 11.71 -5.98 0.12
C ALA A 158 12.61 -7.04 -0.56
N LEU A 159 13.75 -7.36 0.02
CA LEU A 159 14.60 -8.46 -0.46
C LEU A 159 13.89 -9.81 -0.35
N ARG A 160 13.22 -10.07 0.77
CA ARG A 160 12.41 -11.30 0.92
C ARG A 160 11.23 -11.34 -0.04
N ALA A 161 10.63 -10.18 -0.37
CA ALA A 161 9.58 -10.10 -1.39
C ALA A 161 10.10 -10.51 -2.78
N VAL A 162 11.33 -10.12 -3.15
CA VAL A 162 11.98 -10.60 -4.37
C VAL A 162 12.20 -12.12 -4.32
N GLU A 163 12.65 -12.67 -3.19
CA GLU A 163 12.83 -14.13 -3.01
C GLU A 163 11.48 -14.87 -3.06
N ALA A 164 10.39 -14.21 -2.65
CA ALA A 164 9.02 -14.72 -2.72
C ALA A 164 8.34 -14.48 -4.10
N GLU A 165 9.10 -14.05 -5.10
CA GLU A 165 8.66 -13.84 -6.49
C GLU A 165 7.54 -12.80 -6.66
N PHE A 166 7.50 -11.77 -5.81
CA PHE A 166 6.62 -10.63 -6.05
C PHE A 166 7.18 -9.73 -7.16
N ASP A 167 6.28 -9.19 -7.99
CA ASP A 167 6.58 -8.26 -9.07
C ASP A 167 6.48 -6.80 -8.64
N ILE A 168 5.72 -6.52 -7.58
CA ILE A 168 5.41 -5.18 -7.07
C ILE A 168 5.55 -5.16 -5.55
N VAL A 169 6.31 -4.18 -5.05
CA VAL A 169 6.53 -3.95 -3.62
C VAL A 169 6.07 -2.55 -3.25
N TYR A 170 5.27 -2.43 -2.20
CA TYR A 170 4.73 -1.15 -1.77
C TYR A 170 5.47 -0.55 -0.58
N VAL A 171 5.49 0.78 -0.54
CA VAL A 171 5.64 1.57 0.68
C VAL A 171 4.26 2.08 1.08
N TYR A 172 3.81 1.75 2.28
CA TYR A 172 2.48 2.09 2.78
C TYR A 172 2.50 3.40 3.57
N ALA A 173 1.98 4.47 2.99
CA ALA A 173 2.06 5.83 3.53
C ALA A 173 0.68 6.51 3.62
N THR A 174 -0.34 5.79 4.14
CA THR A 174 -1.69 6.31 4.35
C THR A 174 -2.38 5.68 5.56
N HIS A 175 -3.64 6.04 5.80
CA HIS A 175 -4.56 5.47 6.80
C HIS A 175 -4.12 5.63 8.26
N GLY A 176 -3.30 6.64 8.58
CA GLY A 176 -2.87 6.90 9.95
C GLY A 176 -1.83 5.91 10.51
N TYR A 177 -1.37 4.92 9.73
CA TYR A 177 -0.32 4.00 10.16
C TYR A 177 1.04 4.70 10.29
N LEU A 178 2.03 4.01 10.85
CA LEU A 178 3.30 4.60 11.29
C LEU A 178 3.93 5.59 10.30
N ILE A 179 3.99 5.23 9.02
CA ILE A 179 4.66 6.06 8.02
C ILE A 179 3.85 7.32 7.70
N SER A 180 2.53 7.20 7.61
CA SER A 180 1.66 8.36 7.38
C SER A 180 1.54 9.29 8.60
N GLU A 181 1.77 8.80 9.82
CA GLU A 181 1.81 9.66 11.01
C GLU A 181 2.88 10.77 10.89
N PHE A 182 3.98 10.51 10.17
CA PHE A 182 5.00 11.55 9.95
C PHE A 182 4.47 12.76 9.20
N LEU A 183 3.48 12.59 8.32
CA LEU A 183 2.89 13.69 7.56
C LEU A 183 2.05 14.64 8.42
N ASN A 184 1.44 14.13 9.49
CA ASN A 184 0.52 14.90 10.31
C ASN A 184 1.27 15.93 11.17
N SER A 185 1.05 17.24 10.89
CA SER A 185 1.71 18.34 11.60
C SER A 185 1.26 18.50 13.05
N GLU A 186 0.07 17.99 13.41
CA GLU A 186 -0.46 18.07 14.78
C GLU A 186 0.17 17.01 15.71
N THR A 187 0.46 15.83 15.17
CA THR A 187 0.99 14.71 15.94
C THR A 187 2.50 14.54 15.81
N ASN A 188 3.09 14.97 14.69
CA ASN A 188 4.53 14.96 14.48
C ASN A 188 5.21 16.14 15.16
N ASN A 189 5.49 16.01 16.44
CA ASN A 189 6.17 17.03 17.25
C ASN A 189 7.72 16.87 17.28
N ARG A 190 8.29 16.18 16.29
CA ARG A 190 9.76 16.01 16.19
C ARG A 190 10.44 17.33 15.87
N SER A 191 11.59 17.55 16.49
CA SER A 191 12.46 18.73 16.27
C SER A 191 13.67 18.43 15.38
N ASP A 192 13.77 17.19 14.88
CA ASP A 192 14.84 16.77 13.97
C ASP A 192 14.40 16.87 12.49
N GLU A 193 15.21 16.32 11.60
CA GLU A 193 14.99 16.33 10.15
C GLU A 193 13.77 15.56 9.66
N TYR A 194 13.01 14.93 10.55
CA TYR A 194 11.75 14.21 10.24
C TYR A 194 10.50 14.94 10.77
N GLY A 195 10.66 16.15 11.33
CA GLY A 195 9.56 16.96 11.87
C GLY A 195 9.61 18.41 11.41
N GLY A 196 8.60 19.18 11.81
CA GLY A 196 8.45 20.60 11.45
C GLY A 196 7.98 20.80 10.02
N SER A 197 8.84 21.24 9.09
CA SER A 197 8.43 21.54 7.72
C SER A 197 7.90 20.32 6.97
N LEU A 198 6.98 20.53 6.02
CA LEU A 198 6.45 19.46 5.18
C LEU A 198 7.56 18.66 4.48
N LYS A 199 8.60 19.35 3.98
CA LYS A 199 9.78 18.71 3.39
C LYS A 199 10.46 17.71 4.33
N ASN A 200 10.49 18.01 5.62
CA ASN A 200 11.03 17.10 6.63
C ASN A 200 10.07 15.94 6.90
N ARG A 201 8.78 16.24 7.00
CA ARG A 201 7.75 15.22 7.29
C ARG A 201 7.60 14.16 6.19
N VAL A 202 7.82 14.52 4.93
CA VAL A 202 7.81 13.56 3.80
C VAL A 202 9.11 12.76 3.66
N ARG A 203 10.18 13.15 4.35
CA ARG A 203 11.52 12.56 4.22
C ARG A 203 11.53 11.05 4.40
N ILE A 204 10.85 10.54 5.42
CA ILE A 204 10.81 9.10 5.69
C ILE A 204 10.24 8.30 4.51
N ILE A 205 9.20 8.81 3.85
CA ILE A 205 8.60 8.16 2.68
C ILE A 205 9.62 8.11 1.55
N GLN A 206 10.31 9.22 1.29
CA GLN A 206 11.34 9.28 0.25
C GLN A 206 12.48 8.29 0.52
N GLU A 207 12.94 8.20 1.77
CA GLU A 207 14.01 7.29 2.18
C GLU A 207 13.58 5.82 2.07
N LEU A 208 12.36 5.49 2.46
CA LEU A 208 11.80 4.15 2.30
C LEU A 208 11.66 3.75 0.82
N VAL A 209 11.20 4.67 -0.04
CA VAL A 209 11.12 4.42 -1.48
C VAL A 209 12.51 4.16 -2.05
N ASN A 210 13.50 4.98 -1.68
CA ASN A 210 14.88 4.82 -2.16
C ASN A 210 15.48 3.49 -1.69
N ALA A 211 15.33 3.15 -0.40
CA ALA A 211 15.81 1.90 0.16
C ALA A 211 15.14 0.67 -0.47
N THR A 212 13.83 0.75 -0.74
CA THR A 212 13.08 -0.30 -1.42
C THR A 212 13.58 -0.48 -2.85
N LYS A 213 13.73 0.62 -3.63
CA LYS A 213 14.27 0.58 -5.00
C LYS A 213 15.70 0.01 -5.04
N GLU A 214 16.55 0.42 -4.10
CA GLU A 214 17.91 -0.13 -3.99
C GLU A 214 17.90 -1.66 -3.75
N ALA A 215 16.97 -2.13 -2.91
CA ALA A 215 16.83 -3.55 -2.59
C ALA A 215 16.31 -4.37 -3.78
N VAL A 216 15.23 -3.93 -4.41
CA VAL A 216 14.56 -4.72 -5.46
C VAL A 216 15.16 -4.52 -6.84
N LYS A 217 15.85 -3.40 -7.08
CA LYS A 217 16.47 -3.02 -8.36
C LYS A 217 15.45 -3.07 -9.51
N ASP A 218 15.77 -3.82 -10.56
CA ASP A 218 14.95 -4.02 -11.75
C ASP A 218 14.02 -5.26 -11.68
N LYS A 219 13.98 -5.93 -10.53
CA LYS A 219 13.16 -7.13 -10.35
C LYS A 219 11.70 -6.83 -10.00
N CYS A 220 11.47 -5.75 -9.25
CA CYS A 220 10.11 -5.37 -8.85
C CYS A 220 9.87 -3.89 -9.12
N ALA A 221 8.63 -3.54 -9.43
CA ALA A 221 8.18 -2.15 -9.37
C ALA A 221 7.98 -1.71 -7.91
N VAL A 222 8.29 -0.46 -7.61
CA VAL A 222 8.05 0.14 -6.29
C VAL A 222 6.88 1.09 -6.37
N ALA A 223 5.80 0.75 -5.67
CA ALA A 223 4.61 1.56 -5.53
C ALA A 223 4.59 2.29 -4.18
N VAL A 224 3.91 3.43 -4.14
CA VAL A 224 3.52 4.06 -2.87
C VAL A 224 2.01 4.08 -2.79
N ARG A 225 1.44 3.53 -1.70
CA ARG A 225 0.04 3.74 -1.37
C ARG A 225 -0.09 5.02 -0.57
N PHE A 226 -0.89 5.96 -1.10
CA PHE A 226 -1.00 7.31 -0.59
C PHE A 226 -2.45 7.82 -0.69
N ALA A 227 -2.78 8.82 0.11
CA ALA A 227 -4.07 9.50 0.01
C ALA A 227 -3.88 10.97 -0.35
N VAL A 228 -4.75 11.45 -1.22
CA VAL A 228 -4.91 12.89 -1.52
C VAL A 228 -6.34 13.30 -1.20
N ASP A 229 -6.51 14.45 -0.53
CA ASP A 229 -7.81 14.93 -0.09
C ASP A 229 -8.04 16.36 -0.60
N LEU A 230 -9.18 16.60 -1.26
CA LEU A 230 -9.58 17.94 -1.70
C LEU A 230 -9.78 18.92 -0.54
N ASN A 231 -10.12 18.40 0.64
CA ASN A 231 -10.33 19.19 1.86
C ASN A 231 -9.03 19.44 2.63
N ASP A 232 -7.95 18.76 2.28
CA ASP A 232 -6.63 18.96 2.86
C ASP A 232 -5.58 19.20 1.76
N PRO A 233 -5.36 20.49 1.39
CA PRO A 233 -4.40 20.86 0.35
C PRO A 233 -2.96 20.40 0.63
N GLU A 234 -2.55 20.24 1.90
CA GLU A 234 -1.20 19.81 2.27
C GLU A 234 -0.90 18.39 1.76
N THR A 235 -1.94 17.55 1.58
CA THR A 235 -1.76 16.21 0.99
C THR A 235 -1.26 16.29 -0.45
N TYR A 236 -1.70 17.29 -1.24
CA TYR A 236 -1.19 17.52 -2.59
C TYR A 236 0.21 18.12 -2.60
N ASP A 237 0.54 18.96 -1.63
CA ASP A 237 1.89 19.50 -1.48
C ASP A 237 2.88 18.38 -1.14
N ALA A 238 2.51 17.49 -0.22
CA ALA A 238 3.27 16.27 0.10
C ALA A 238 3.42 15.37 -1.13
N PHE A 239 2.32 15.12 -1.84
CA PHE A 239 2.32 14.35 -3.08
C PHE A 239 3.23 14.98 -4.15
N SER A 240 3.21 16.32 -4.29
CA SER A 240 4.05 17.04 -5.25
C SER A 240 5.54 16.85 -4.98
N ILE A 241 5.96 16.91 -3.70
CA ILE A 241 7.36 16.68 -3.30
C ILE A 241 7.81 15.26 -3.67
N LEU A 242 6.92 14.28 -3.57
CA LEU A 242 7.19 12.86 -3.77
C LEU A 242 6.85 12.37 -5.19
N SER A 243 6.24 13.21 -6.03
CA SER A 243 5.49 12.84 -7.23
C SER A 243 6.21 11.89 -8.20
N GLU A 244 7.52 12.03 -8.36
CA GLU A 244 8.35 11.23 -9.27
C GLU A 244 9.15 10.12 -8.56
N SER A 245 8.99 9.98 -7.23
CA SER A 245 9.78 9.06 -6.41
C SER A 245 9.49 7.58 -6.67
N PRO A 246 8.22 7.09 -6.66
CA PRO A 246 7.93 5.70 -6.94
C PRO A 246 7.93 5.40 -8.45
N ASP A 247 7.70 4.14 -8.81
CA ASP A 247 7.47 3.76 -10.19
C ASP A 247 6.03 4.03 -10.61
N PHE A 248 5.09 3.93 -9.67
CA PHE A 248 3.69 4.32 -9.83
C PHE A 248 3.03 4.57 -8.46
N TRP A 249 1.86 5.19 -8.47
CA TRP A 249 1.06 5.53 -7.31
C TRP A 249 -0.18 4.65 -7.19
N ASP A 250 -0.50 4.22 -5.97
CA ASP A 250 -1.80 3.66 -5.59
C ASP A 250 -2.51 4.68 -4.69
N LEU A 251 -3.48 5.41 -5.27
CA LEU A 251 -4.18 6.48 -4.58
C LEU A 251 -5.53 6.02 -4.05
N THR A 252 -5.76 6.30 -2.77
CA THR A 252 -6.94 5.86 -2.03
C THR A 252 -7.50 6.99 -1.16
N VAL A 253 -8.52 6.71 -0.37
CA VAL A 253 -9.05 7.65 0.63
C VAL A 253 -8.11 7.74 1.84
N PRO A 254 -8.13 8.88 2.58
CA PRO A 254 -7.28 9.04 3.75
C PRO A 254 -7.71 8.20 4.95
N ASP A 255 -8.98 7.86 5.06
CA ASP A 255 -9.58 7.14 6.19
C ASP A 255 -10.26 5.84 5.72
N TYR A 256 -9.71 4.70 6.13
CA TYR A 256 -10.24 3.40 5.75
C TYR A 256 -11.58 3.06 6.41
N GLU A 257 -11.92 3.67 7.55
CA GLU A 257 -13.23 3.47 8.19
C GLU A 257 -14.34 4.04 7.31
N ILE A 258 -14.09 5.20 6.68
CA ILE A 258 -14.99 5.77 5.68
C ILE A 258 -15.07 4.86 4.46
N GLU A 259 -13.94 4.35 3.98
CA GLU A 259 -13.86 3.47 2.81
C GLU A 259 -14.58 2.14 3.05
N MET A 260 -14.32 1.47 4.18
CA MET A 260 -14.92 0.17 4.49
C MET A 260 -16.41 0.25 4.82
N GLY A 261 -16.81 1.25 5.60
CA GLY A 261 -18.20 1.43 6.03
C GLY A 261 -19.10 1.97 4.93
N ALA A 262 -18.62 2.96 4.20
CA ALA A 262 -19.41 3.73 3.24
C ALA A 262 -19.27 3.25 1.79
N SER A 263 -18.32 2.38 1.46
CA SER A 263 -18.02 2.00 0.08
C SER A 263 -19.23 1.47 -0.72
N ARG A 264 -20.17 0.79 -0.06
CA ARG A 264 -21.41 0.29 -0.68
C ARG A 264 -22.40 1.40 -1.04
N PHE A 265 -22.32 2.54 -0.36
CA PHE A 265 -23.27 3.64 -0.46
C PHE A 265 -22.68 4.86 -1.16
N VAL A 266 -21.38 4.82 -1.45
CA VAL A 266 -20.68 5.88 -2.16
C VAL A 266 -20.91 5.74 -3.67
N LYS A 267 -21.05 6.87 -4.35
CA LYS A 267 -21.24 6.91 -5.80
C LYS A 267 -20.01 6.36 -6.52
N GLU A 268 -20.24 5.61 -7.59
CA GLU A 268 -19.17 5.17 -8.49
C GLU A 268 -18.33 6.36 -8.98
N GLY A 269 -17.02 6.21 -8.91
CA GLY A 269 -16.09 7.26 -9.32
C GLY A 269 -15.99 8.44 -8.35
N SER A 270 -16.32 8.27 -7.07
CA SER A 270 -16.32 9.34 -6.06
C SER A 270 -14.96 10.03 -5.88
N LEU A 271 -13.85 9.36 -6.17
CA LEU A 271 -12.50 9.91 -6.05
C LEU A 271 -11.97 10.58 -7.33
N GLN A 272 -12.74 10.59 -8.44
CA GLN A 272 -12.24 11.03 -9.74
C GLN A 272 -11.68 12.48 -9.73
N GLU A 273 -12.29 13.40 -8.98
CA GLU A 273 -11.84 14.79 -8.90
C GLU A 273 -10.48 14.89 -8.20
N SER A 274 -10.33 14.22 -7.05
CA SER A 274 -9.07 14.15 -6.30
C SER A 274 -7.96 13.54 -7.14
N ILE A 275 -8.25 12.43 -7.81
CA ILE A 275 -7.28 11.70 -8.64
C ILE A 275 -6.90 12.52 -9.89
N ALA A 276 -7.87 13.18 -10.55
CA ALA A 276 -7.59 14.04 -11.69
C ALA A 276 -6.62 15.18 -11.35
N LYS A 277 -6.79 15.79 -10.17
CA LYS A 277 -5.87 16.82 -9.66
C LYS A 277 -4.47 16.21 -9.40
N ALA A 278 -4.37 15.06 -8.76
CA ALA A 278 -3.09 14.38 -8.54
C ALA A 278 -2.41 13.99 -9.87
N LYS A 279 -3.17 13.54 -10.87
CA LYS A 279 -2.64 13.18 -12.19
C LYS A 279 -1.97 14.33 -12.94
N GLN A 280 -2.32 15.57 -12.62
CA GLN A 280 -1.67 16.75 -13.18
C GLN A 280 -0.31 17.05 -12.55
N ILE A 281 -0.02 16.46 -11.39
CA ILE A 281 1.21 16.72 -10.61
C ILE A 281 2.32 15.72 -10.97
N THR A 282 1.98 14.50 -11.39
CA THR A 282 2.95 13.43 -11.63
C THR A 282 2.93 12.91 -13.07
N SER A 283 4.09 12.53 -13.58
CA SER A 283 4.23 11.77 -14.85
C SER A 283 4.03 10.27 -14.66
N LYS A 284 4.05 9.79 -13.40
CA LYS A 284 3.97 8.37 -13.08
C LYS A 284 2.56 7.80 -13.31
N PRO A 285 2.44 6.51 -13.62
CA PRO A 285 1.14 5.85 -13.64
C PRO A 285 0.44 5.95 -12.28
N ILE A 286 -0.89 6.06 -12.33
CA ILE A 286 -1.75 6.05 -11.14
C ILE A 286 -2.74 4.89 -11.25
N VAL A 287 -2.77 4.03 -10.23
CA VAL A 287 -3.94 3.20 -9.92
C VAL A 287 -4.75 3.88 -8.84
N ALA A 288 -6.06 3.90 -9.00
CA ALA A 288 -6.94 4.42 -7.97
C ALA A 288 -8.24 3.62 -7.90
N VAL A 289 -8.79 3.54 -6.70
CA VAL A 289 -10.09 2.95 -6.43
C VAL A 289 -11.21 3.99 -6.60
N GLY A 290 -12.44 3.56 -6.61
CA GLY A 290 -13.59 4.47 -6.78
C GLY A 290 -14.89 3.70 -6.92
N ARG A 291 -14.96 2.48 -6.37
CA ARG A 291 -16.14 1.60 -6.45
C ARG A 291 -16.62 1.40 -7.88
N PHE A 292 -15.71 1.16 -8.80
CA PHE A 292 -16.03 0.93 -10.20
C PHE A 292 -16.89 -0.32 -10.40
N THR A 293 -18.05 -0.14 -11.04
CA THR A 293 -19.02 -1.20 -11.35
C THR A 293 -19.43 -1.21 -12.81
N SER A 294 -19.17 -0.11 -13.54
CA SER A 294 -19.52 0.07 -14.95
C SER A 294 -18.26 0.08 -15.81
N PRO A 295 -18.18 -0.78 -16.85
CA PRO A 295 -17.08 -0.75 -17.82
C PRO A 295 -16.94 0.59 -18.54
N ASP A 296 -18.04 1.32 -18.76
CA ASP A 296 -18.03 2.64 -19.37
C ASP A 296 -17.31 3.66 -18.47
N THR A 297 -17.62 3.67 -17.18
CA THR A 297 -16.94 4.53 -16.21
C THR A 297 -15.45 4.18 -16.14
N MET A 298 -15.10 2.89 -16.05
CA MET A 298 -13.72 2.41 -16.06
C MET A 298 -12.95 2.86 -17.31
N ALA A 299 -13.54 2.70 -18.49
CA ALA A 299 -12.91 3.13 -19.74
C ALA A 299 -12.77 4.66 -19.82
N ASN A 300 -13.77 5.40 -19.33
CA ASN A 300 -13.78 6.86 -19.37
C ASN A 300 -12.70 7.49 -18.49
N VAL A 301 -12.43 6.96 -17.28
CA VAL A 301 -11.39 7.52 -16.39
C VAL A 301 -10.00 7.38 -17.02
N ILE A 302 -9.75 6.30 -17.78
CA ILE A 302 -8.49 6.10 -18.50
C ILE A 302 -8.44 7.00 -19.75
N LYS A 303 -9.48 7.03 -20.57
CA LYS A 303 -9.54 7.88 -21.77
C LYS A 303 -9.39 9.36 -21.47
N LYS A 304 -9.90 9.81 -20.33
CA LYS A 304 -9.79 11.20 -19.85
C LYS A 304 -8.48 11.49 -19.12
N ASN A 305 -7.58 10.50 -19.05
CA ASN A 305 -6.30 10.62 -18.33
C ASN A 305 -6.48 11.05 -16.86
N ILE A 306 -7.50 10.54 -16.20
CA ILE A 306 -7.72 10.75 -14.75
C ILE A 306 -6.83 9.78 -13.96
N GLN A 307 -6.76 8.54 -14.41
CA GLN A 307 -5.89 7.48 -13.87
C GLN A 307 -5.49 6.51 -14.98
N ASP A 308 -4.51 5.65 -14.72
CA ASP A 308 -3.96 4.73 -15.71
C ASP A 308 -4.43 3.29 -15.54
N LEU A 309 -4.80 2.90 -14.32
CA LEU A 309 -5.32 1.57 -13.98
C LEU A 309 -6.56 1.71 -13.10
N VAL A 310 -7.47 0.76 -13.23
CA VAL A 310 -8.70 0.67 -12.44
C VAL A 310 -8.45 -0.23 -11.26
N GLY A 311 -8.47 0.37 -10.05
CA GLY A 311 -8.31 -0.32 -8.77
C GLY A 311 -9.64 -0.87 -8.23
N ALA A 312 -9.63 -2.07 -7.61
CA ALA A 312 -10.75 -2.63 -6.85
C ALA A 312 -10.28 -3.61 -5.77
#